data_42208bff6b0fb73042dcc9fe3341127c
#
_entry.id   42208bff6b0fb73042dcc9fe3341127c
#
_cell.length_a   1.000
_cell.length_b   1.000
_cell.length_c   1.000
_cell.angle_alpha   90.00
_cell.angle_beta   90.00
_cell.angle_gamma   90.00
#
_symmetry.space_group_name_H-M   'P 1'
#
loop_
_entity.id
_entity.type
_entity.pdbx_description
1 polymer ?
#
loop_
_entity_poly.entity_id
_entity_poly.type
_entity_poly.pdbx_seq_one_letter_code
_entity_poly.pdbx_strand_id
1 'polypeptide(L)'
;MNVFEVVKENVTARQAAEAYGLKVGRTGMACCPFHSDKSPSMKLDERYYCFGCGATGDTVDLTAKLFGIGLREAAVKLAEDFGLN
;
A
#
# COMPACT_ATOMS: atom_id res chain seq x y z
N MET A 1 15.73 0.68 -15.30
CA MET A 1 14.55 0.32 -14.49
C MET A 1 13.41 1.28 -14.74
N ASN A 2 12.19 0.81 -14.79
CA ASN A 2 11.04 1.70 -14.90
C ASN A 2 10.56 2.10 -13.49
N VAL A 3 9.64 3.06 -13.43
CA VAL A 3 9.17 3.60 -12.16
C VAL A 3 8.53 2.53 -11.27
N PHE A 4 7.85 1.53 -11.86
CA PHE A 4 7.24 0.44 -11.08
C PHE A 4 8.29 -0.37 -10.33
N GLU A 5 9.37 -0.74 -11.01
CA GLU A 5 10.45 -1.52 -10.40
C GLU A 5 11.15 -0.73 -9.29
N VAL A 6 11.40 0.55 -9.53
CA VAL A 6 12.07 1.41 -8.56
C VAL A 6 11.26 1.48 -7.26
N VAL A 7 9.96 1.74 -7.36
CA VAL A 7 9.14 1.87 -6.16
C VAL A 7 8.95 0.53 -5.46
N LYS A 8 8.79 -0.56 -6.21
CA LYS A 8 8.60 -1.89 -5.60
C LYS A 8 9.86 -2.35 -4.84
N GLU A 9 11.03 -1.99 -5.32
CA GLU A 9 12.29 -2.36 -4.67
C GLU A 9 12.58 -1.52 -3.42
N ASN A 10 12.04 -0.31 -3.35
CA ASN A 10 12.38 0.64 -2.30
C ASN A 10 11.27 0.90 -1.29
N VAL A 11 10.02 0.59 -1.62
CA VAL A 11 8.88 0.88 -0.76
C VAL A 11 8.00 -0.35 -0.62
N THR A 12 7.83 -0.81 0.61
CA THR A 12 6.91 -1.91 0.91
C THR A 12 5.48 -1.38 1.01
N ALA A 13 4.50 -2.28 0.91
CA ALA A 13 3.11 -1.92 1.13
C ALA A 13 2.90 -1.35 2.53
N ARG A 14 3.60 -1.90 3.53
CA ARG A 14 3.54 -1.40 4.91
C ARG A 14 4.04 0.04 5.00
N GLN A 15 5.17 0.34 4.37
CA GLN A 15 5.73 1.70 4.39
C GLN A 15 4.78 2.69 3.72
N ALA A 16 4.20 2.32 2.59
CA ALA A 16 3.24 3.17 1.89
C ALA A 16 2.00 3.41 2.76
N ALA A 17 1.45 2.35 3.35
CA ALA A 17 0.28 2.45 4.22
C ALA A 17 0.54 3.41 5.37
N GLU A 18 1.66 3.26 6.06
CA GLU A 18 2.02 4.13 7.17
C GLU A 18 2.19 5.59 6.73
N ALA A 19 2.85 5.81 5.60
CA ALA A 19 3.07 7.15 5.06
C ALA A 19 1.75 7.83 4.69
N TYR A 20 0.77 7.06 4.23
CA TYR A 20 -0.52 7.60 3.80
C TYR A 20 -1.60 7.55 4.88
N GLY A 21 -1.19 7.36 6.12
CA GLY A 21 -2.07 7.57 7.27
C GLY A 21 -2.80 6.35 7.81
N LEU A 22 -2.51 5.15 7.32
CA LEU A 22 -3.08 3.95 7.92
C LEU A 22 -2.34 3.63 9.21
N LYS A 23 -3.10 3.25 10.24
CA LYS A 23 -2.50 2.81 11.52
C LYS A 23 -2.16 1.33 11.40
N VAL A 24 -0.88 1.04 11.29
CA VAL A 24 -0.40 -0.33 11.16
C VAL A 24 0.17 -0.76 12.50
N GLY A 25 -0.36 -1.85 13.03
CA GLY A 25 0.10 -2.39 14.30
C GLY A 25 1.49 -3.02 14.18
N ARG A 26 2.04 -3.37 15.33
CA ARG A 26 3.38 -3.94 15.44
C ARG A 26 3.56 -5.21 14.59
N THR A 27 2.50 -6.00 14.47
CA THR A 27 2.52 -7.24 13.69
C THR A 27 2.24 -7.05 12.21
N GLY A 28 2.05 -5.80 11.75
CA GLY A 28 1.74 -5.51 10.36
C GLY A 28 0.25 -5.57 10.02
N MET A 29 -0.60 -5.64 11.04
CA MET A 29 -2.05 -5.70 10.83
C MET A 29 -2.68 -4.32 10.90
N ALA A 30 -3.68 -4.08 10.06
CA ALA A 30 -4.41 -2.83 10.01
C ALA A 30 -5.86 -3.09 9.63
N CYS A 31 -6.73 -2.12 9.95
CA CYS A 31 -8.10 -2.15 9.45
C CYS A 31 -8.07 -1.87 7.95
N CYS A 32 -8.78 -2.68 7.19
CA CYS A 32 -8.82 -2.54 5.74
C CYS A 32 -9.60 -1.29 5.34
N PRO A 33 -9.01 -0.39 4.54
CA PRO A 33 -9.72 0.83 4.12
C PRO A 33 -10.69 0.59 2.97
N PHE A 34 -10.73 -0.63 2.43
CA PHE A 34 -11.50 -0.93 1.22
C PHE A 34 -12.89 -1.50 1.51
N HIS A 35 -13.19 -1.73 2.77
CA HIS A 35 -14.53 -2.14 3.21
C HIS A 35 -14.74 -1.68 4.65
N SER A 36 -15.99 -1.75 5.11
CA SER A 36 -16.30 -1.38 6.49
C SER A 36 -15.74 -2.45 7.43
N ASP A 37 -14.75 -2.08 8.22
CA ASP A 37 -14.03 -3.02 9.06
C ASP A 37 -13.79 -2.42 10.44
N LYS A 38 -14.13 -3.17 11.49
CA LYS A 38 -13.98 -2.71 12.87
C LYS A 38 -12.80 -3.34 13.59
N SER A 39 -12.16 -4.33 12.97
CA SER A 39 -11.01 -5.00 13.54
C SER A 39 -9.95 -5.19 12.48
N PRO A 40 -8.67 -5.29 12.88
CA PRO A 40 -7.58 -5.47 11.92
C PRO A 40 -7.76 -6.77 11.14
N SER A 41 -7.92 -6.65 9.83
CA SER A 41 -8.07 -7.80 8.94
C SER A 41 -7.13 -7.76 7.75
N MET A 42 -6.33 -6.69 7.61
CA MET A 42 -5.38 -6.57 6.51
C MET A 42 -3.95 -6.74 7.01
N LYS A 43 -3.22 -7.64 6.39
CA LYS A 43 -1.80 -7.86 6.66
C LYS A 43 -0.97 -7.03 5.70
N LEU A 44 0.00 -6.30 6.24
CA LEU A 44 0.89 -5.44 5.48
C LEU A 44 2.35 -5.84 5.71
N ASP A 45 2.99 -6.27 4.65
CA ASP A 45 4.43 -6.53 4.58
C ASP A 45 4.95 -5.88 3.29
N GLU A 46 5.71 -6.59 2.47
CA GLU A 46 6.09 -6.11 1.15
C GLU A 46 4.85 -5.94 0.27
N ARG A 47 3.90 -6.85 0.43
CA ARG A 47 2.59 -6.82 -0.24
C ARG A 47 1.51 -6.70 0.83
N TYR A 48 0.27 -6.47 0.42
CA TYR A 48 -0.85 -6.46 1.34
C TYR A 48 -1.84 -7.57 1.00
N TYR A 49 -2.55 -8.03 2.01
CA TYR A 49 -3.65 -8.98 1.86
C TYR A 49 -4.69 -8.72 2.93
N CYS A 50 -5.95 -8.57 2.50
CA CYS A 50 -7.07 -8.41 3.44
C CYS A 50 -7.81 -9.73 3.58
N PHE A 51 -7.81 -10.29 4.77
CA PHE A 51 -8.51 -11.55 5.06
C PHE A 51 -10.03 -11.36 5.07
N GLY A 52 -10.52 -10.12 5.21
CA GLY A 52 -11.94 -9.82 5.24
C GLY A 52 -12.58 -9.75 3.86
N CYS A 53 -11.89 -9.14 2.88
CA CYS A 53 -12.46 -8.93 1.55
C CYS A 53 -11.64 -9.54 0.42
N GLY A 54 -10.47 -10.12 0.72
CA GLY A 54 -9.63 -10.74 -0.29
C GLY A 54 -8.79 -9.79 -1.13
N ALA A 55 -8.83 -8.48 -0.85
CA ALA A 55 -8.02 -7.52 -1.58
C ALA A 55 -6.53 -7.81 -1.35
N THR A 56 -5.74 -7.81 -2.42
CA THR A 56 -4.31 -8.08 -2.35
C THR A 56 -3.57 -7.35 -3.45
N GLY A 57 -2.28 -7.16 -3.26
CA GLY A 57 -1.43 -6.52 -4.24
C GLY A 57 -0.10 -6.06 -3.66
N ASP A 58 0.65 -5.33 -4.45
CA ASP A 58 1.91 -4.74 -4.02
C ASP A 58 1.70 -3.28 -3.57
N THR A 59 2.79 -2.57 -3.31
CA THR A 59 2.76 -1.18 -2.86
C THR A 59 2.06 -0.25 -3.87
N VAL A 60 2.25 -0.51 -5.17
CA VAL A 60 1.60 0.30 -6.23
C VAL A 60 0.10 0.04 -6.26
N ASP A 61 -0.30 -1.24 -6.18
CA ASP A 61 -1.72 -1.61 -6.14
C ASP A 61 -2.42 -0.97 -4.95
N LEU A 62 -1.78 -1.00 -3.78
CA LEU A 62 -2.32 -0.41 -2.57
C LEU A 62 -2.54 1.10 -2.74
N THR A 63 -1.52 1.80 -3.24
CA THR A 63 -1.56 3.25 -3.41
C THR A 63 -2.62 3.65 -4.44
N ALA A 64 -2.69 2.94 -5.56
CA ALA A 64 -3.69 3.20 -6.59
C ALA A 64 -5.10 3.08 -6.01
N LYS A 65 -5.34 2.05 -5.22
CA LYS A 65 -6.64 1.80 -4.62
C LYS A 65 -7.00 2.83 -3.53
N LEU A 66 -6.02 3.21 -2.72
CA LEU A 66 -6.23 4.21 -1.66
C LEU A 66 -6.64 5.57 -2.22
N PHE A 67 -6.05 5.98 -3.31
CA PHE A 67 -6.30 7.30 -3.89
C PHE A 67 -7.24 7.29 -5.09
N GLY A 68 -7.67 6.12 -5.55
CA GLY A 68 -8.56 6.02 -6.71
C GLY A 68 -7.90 6.49 -8.00
N ILE A 69 -6.63 6.17 -8.17
CA ILE A 69 -5.83 6.59 -9.33
C ILE A 69 -5.30 5.37 -10.08
N GLY A 70 -4.79 5.59 -11.29
CA GLY A 70 -4.21 4.52 -12.08
C GLY A 70 -2.90 4.01 -11.51
N LEU A 71 -2.46 2.84 -11.97
CA LEU A 71 -1.23 2.21 -11.47
C LEU A 71 0.01 3.07 -11.73
N ARG A 72 0.13 3.65 -12.92
CA ARG A 72 1.27 4.50 -13.25
C ARG A 72 1.29 5.76 -12.39
N GLU A 73 0.13 6.38 -12.20
CA GLU A 73 0.02 7.56 -11.33
C GLU A 73 0.42 7.22 -9.90
N ALA A 74 0.02 6.05 -9.43
CA ALA A 74 0.38 5.57 -8.10
C ALA A 74 1.89 5.37 -7.97
N ALA A 75 2.51 4.76 -8.98
CA ALA A 75 3.96 4.54 -8.97
C ALA A 75 4.72 5.87 -8.97
N VAL A 76 4.29 6.84 -9.78
CA VAL A 76 4.90 8.18 -9.81
C VAL A 76 4.72 8.88 -8.47
N LYS A 77 3.53 8.79 -7.90
CA LYS A 77 3.27 9.37 -6.58
C LYS A 77 4.19 8.80 -5.51
N LEU A 78 4.35 7.48 -5.49
CA LEU A 78 5.26 6.82 -4.55
C LEU A 78 6.70 7.28 -4.74
N ALA A 79 7.15 7.37 -5.99
CA ALA A 79 8.51 7.83 -6.28
C ALA A 79 8.73 9.26 -5.78
N GLU A 80 7.75 10.13 -5.97
CA GLU A 80 7.83 11.50 -5.50
C GLU A 80 7.78 11.58 -3.97
N ASP A 81 6.83 10.89 -3.36
CA ASP A 81 6.62 10.96 -1.91
C ASP A 81 7.76 10.34 -1.11
N PHE A 82 8.45 9.37 -1.68
CA PHE A 82 9.58 8.68 -1.03
C PHE A 82 10.94 9.13 -1.55
N GLY A 83 10.98 10.17 -2.39
CA GLY A 83 12.23 10.73 -2.86
C GLY A 83 13.06 9.82 -3.75
N LEU A 84 12.41 9.03 -4.60
CA LEU A 84 13.06 8.05 -5.46
C LEU A 84 13.34 8.55 -6.88
N ASN A 85 13.19 9.84 -7.12
CA ASN A 85 13.43 10.45 -8.43
C ASN A 85 14.91 10.66 -8.70
#